data_317276b2dd0812571c3e9a0ae51ed67d
#
_entry.id   317276b2dd0812571c3e9a0ae51ed67d
#
_cell.length_a   1.000
_cell.length_b   1.000
_cell.length_c   1.000
_cell.angle_alpha   90.00
_cell.angle_beta   90.00
_cell.angle_gamma   90.00
#
_symmetry.space_group_name_H-M   'P 1'
#
loop_
_entity.id
_entity.type
_entity.pdbx_description
1 polymer ?
#
loop_
_entity_poly.entity_id
_entity_poly.type
_entity_poly.pdbx_seq_one_letter_code
_entity_poly.pdbx_strand_id
1 'polypeptide(L)'
;DAQLSRGLGDVYKRQLWYKIKKKPDVLILEGWCVGAKPEKRNTLNKPINKLEKNLDSKKKWRLHVNNQLKNKYSKLFNQIHSLLYLKAKNFNVLKRWRIKQEKKLKLKNKTKKNNKVMNNSEVLNFMMTYQRITQNMFKIAAKHSSIVIDLDDRHQIKGVKFKNV
;
A
#
# COMPACT_ATOMS: atom_id res chain seq x y z
N ASP A 1 6.40 17.43 -14.96
CA ASP A 1 6.33 16.73 -16.26
C ASP A 1 6.15 15.20 -16.15
N ALA A 2 6.80 14.54 -15.20
CA ALA A 2 6.59 13.09 -15.00
C ALA A 2 5.15 12.72 -14.56
N GLN A 3 4.42 13.65 -13.97
CA GLN A 3 3.06 13.47 -13.52
C GLN A 3 2.05 13.60 -14.68
N LEU A 4 2.31 14.48 -15.64
CA LEU A 4 1.52 14.63 -16.87
C LEU A 4 1.73 13.45 -17.81
N SER A 5 2.96 12.93 -17.93
CA SER A 5 3.22 11.73 -18.74
C SER A 5 2.58 10.46 -18.17
N ARG A 6 2.40 10.37 -16.85
CA ARG A 6 1.63 9.28 -16.22
C ARG A 6 0.14 9.39 -16.56
N GLY A 7 -0.42 10.60 -16.62
CA GLY A 7 -1.80 10.83 -17.01
C GLY A 7 -2.09 10.43 -18.46
N LEU A 8 -1.23 10.84 -19.39
CA LEU A 8 -1.36 10.49 -20.82
C LEU A 8 -1.14 9.00 -21.07
N GLY A 9 -0.10 8.40 -20.45
CA GLY A 9 0.12 6.95 -20.56
C GLY A 9 -1.02 6.13 -19.98
N ASP A 10 -1.73 6.63 -18.98
CA ASP A 10 -2.89 5.97 -18.37
C ASP A 10 -4.12 6.07 -19.29
N VAL A 11 -4.32 7.18 -20.00
CA VAL A 11 -5.39 7.33 -21.00
C VAL A 11 -5.21 6.34 -22.16
N TYR A 12 -4.00 6.22 -22.70
CA TYR A 12 -3.71 5.24 -23.77
C TYR A 12 -3.87 3.80 -23.27
N LYS A 13 -3.43 3.47 -22.05
CA LYS A 13 -3.61 2.15 -21.47
C LYS A 13 -5.09 1.80 -21.27
N ARG A 14 -5.93 2.77 -20.93
CA ARG A 14 -7.39 2.55 -20.79
C ARG A 14 -8.07 2.18 -22.10
N GLN A 15 -7.59 2.65 -23.24
CA GLN A 15 -8.11 2.27 -24.56
C GLN A 15 -7.86 0.80 -24.88
N LEU A 16 -6.84 0.18 -24.28
CA LEU A 16 -6.49 -1.23 -24.41
C LEU A 16 -7.13 -2.13 -23.34
N TRP A 17 -7.95 -1.58 -22.45
CA TRP A 17 -8.59 -2.38 -21.43
C TRP A 17 -9.63 -3.31 -22.02
N TYR A 18 -9.55 -4.58 -21.63
CA TYR A 18 -10.58 -5.54 -21.98
C TYR A 18 -11.93 -5.12 -21.45
N LYS A 19 -12.91 -5.00 -22.32
CA LYS A 19 -14.30 -4.77 -21.92
C LYS A 19 -14.92 -6.10 -21.52
N ILE A 20 -15.26 -6.23 -20.27
CA ILE A 20 -15.99 -7.40 -19.76
C ILE A 20 -17.45 -7.22 -20.14
N LYS A 21 -17.97 -8.10 -21.00
CA LYS A 21 -19.36 -8.05 -21.48
C LYS A 21 -20.38 -8.60 -20.47
N LYS A 22 -19.94 -9.53 -19.61
CA LYS A 22 -20.79 -10.13 -18.58
C LYS A 22 -20.30 -9.71 -17.20
N LYS A 23 -21.22 -9.54 -16.23
CA LYS A 23 -20.87 -9.28 -14.84
C LYS A 23 -20.02 -10.46 -14.31
N PRO A 24 -18.84 -10.21 -13.75
CA PRO A 24 -18.03 -11.27 -13.15
C PRO A 24 -18.67 -11.76 -11.86
N ASP A 25 -18.54 -13.04 -11.56
CA ASP A 25 -18.99 -13.63 -10.28
C ASP A 25 -18.08 -13.19 -9.14
N VAL A 26 -16.77 -13.03 -9.40
CA VAL A 26 -15.77 -12.61 -8.43
C VAL A 26 -14.94 -11.47 -9.00
N LEU A 27 -14.77 -10.41 -8.20
CA LEU A 27 -13.85 -9.31 -8.47
C LEU A 27 -12.78 -9.26 -7.39
N ILE A 28 -11.52 -9.42 -7.78
CA ILE A 28 -10.38 -9.31 -6.87
C ILE A 28 -9.78 -7.92 -6.98
N LEU A 29 -9.84 -7.14 -5.88
CA LEU A 29 -9.16 -5.86 -5.75
C LEU A 29 -7.87 -6.05 -4.93
N GLU A 30 -6.73 -5.89 -5.58
CA GLU A 30 -5.41 -6.01 -4.95
C GLU A 30 -4.77 -4.65 -4.76
N GLY A 31 -4.08 -4.46 -3.65
CA GLY A 31 -3.30 -3.26 -3.40
C GLY A 31 -2.68 -3.21 -2.01
N TRP A 32 -1.64 -2.38 -1.83
CA TRP A 32 -0.91 -2.29 -0.57
C TRP A 32 -1.80 -1.88 0.62
N CYS A 33 -2.63 -0.88 0.49
CA CYS A 33 -3.42 -0.33 1.59
C CYS A 33 -4.92 -0.59 1.43
N VAL A 34 -5.30 -1.62 0.68
CA VAL A 34 -6.72 -2.01 0.53
C VAL A 34 -7.29 -2.40 1.89
N GLY A 35 -8.47 -1.88 2.21
CA GLY A 35 -9.11 -2.10 3.49
C GLY A 35 -8.54 -1.29 4.66
N ALA A 36 -7.61 -0.36 4.42
CA ALA A 36 -7.08 0.51 5.46
C ALA A 36 -8.19 1.35 6.10
N LYS A 37 -8.12 1.51 7.43
CA LYS A 37 -9.06 2.33 8.20
C LYS A 37 -8.37 3.61 8.69
N PRO A 38 -9.12 4.71 8.89
CA PRO A 38 -8.56 5.94 9.46
C PRO A 38 -8.12 5.73 10.90
N GLU A 39 -7.12 6.48 11.32
CA GLU A 39 -6.70 6.56 12.71
C GLU A 39 -7.55 7.56 13.51
N LYS A 40 -7.51 7.47 14.84
CA LYS A 40 -8.08 8.49 15.72
C LYS A 40 -7.32 9.81 15.54
N ARG A 41 -8.03 10.94 15.53
CA ARG A 41 -7.45 12.26 15.21
C ARG A 41 -6.29 12.64 16.15
N ASN A 42 -6.35 12.27 17.41
CA ASN A 42 -5.30 12.55 18.39
C ASN A 42 -3.97 11.85 18.07
N THR A 43 -3.99 10.64 17.47
CA THR A 43 -2.76 9.91 17.08
C THR A 43 -2.00 10.63 15.97
N LEU A 44 -2.67 11.46 15.19
CA LEU A 44 -2.08 12.26 14.11
C LEU A 44 -1.28 13.47 14.64
N ASN A 45 -1.36 13.80 15.92
CA ASN A 45 -0.61 14.92 16.48
C ASN A 45 0.90 14.67 16.52
N LYS A 46 1.32 13.44 16.74
CA LYS A 46 2.74 13.07 16.82
C LYS A 46 3.23 12.52 15.45
N PRO A 47 4.33 13.05 14.89
CA PRO A 47 4.95 12.45 13.70
C PRO A 47 5.56 11.09 14.08
N ILE A 48 5.49 10.13 13.16
CA ILE A 48 6.02 8.77 13.39
C ILE A 48 7.35 8.52 12.69
N ASN A 49 7.79 9.41 11.83
CA ASN A 49 9.04 9.31 11.09
C ASN A 49 9.61 10.70 10.72
N LYS A 50 10.81 10.72 10.15
CA LYS A 50 11.50 11.95 9.77
C LYS A 50 10.75 12.74 8.69
N LEU A 51 10.10 12.05 7.75
CA LEU A 51 9.33 12.71 6.69
C LEU A 51 8.16 13.51 7.29
N GLU A 52 7.36 12.91 8.15
CA GLU A 52 6.27 13.62 8.82
C GLU A 52 6.77 14.75 9.72
N LYS A 53 7.91 14.56 10.41
CA LYS A 53 8.51 15.57 11.27
C LYS A 53 8.96 16.80 10.49
N ASN A 54 9.67 16.58 9.37
CA ASN A 54 10.36 17.63 8.65
C ASN A 54 9.48 18.28 7.54
N LEU A 55 8.72 17.46 6.80
CA LEU A 55 7.96 17.90 5.63
C LEU A 55 6.45 18.04 5.89
N ASP A 56 5.94 17.47 6.99
CA ASP A 56 4.53 17.58 7.37
C ASP A 56 4.35 18.03 8.84
N SER A 57 5.18 18.96 9.31
CA SER A 57 5.13 19.52 10.67
C SER A 57 3.73 20.09 11.01
N LYS A 58 3.08 20.72 10.04
CA LYS A 58 1.71 21.27 10.15
C LYS A 58 0.61 20.20 10.02
N LYS A 59 0.95 18.94 9.87
CA LYS A 59 0.00 17.80 9.80
C LYS A 59 -0.94 17.82 8.58
N LYS A 60 -0.70 18.63 7.57
CA LYS A 60 -1.61 18.80 6.42
C LYS A 60 -1.81 17.49 5.65
N TRP A 61 -0.70 16.80 5.32
CA TRP A 61 -0.73 15.57 4.53
C TRP A 61 -1.35 14.41 5.30
N ARG A 62 -0.89 14.13 6.52
CA ARG A 62 -1.43 13.01 7.30
C ARG A 62 -2.89 13.21 7.68
N LEU A 63 -3.34 14.45 7.94
CA LEU A 63 -4.75 14.76 8.14
C LEU A 63 -5.55 14.55 6.84
N HIS A 64 -5.03 15.02 5.70
CA HIS A 64 -5.68 14.82 4.40
C HIS A 64 -5.86 13.33 4.09
N VAL A 65 -4.78 12.54 4.19
CA VAL A 65 -4.82 11.10 3.94
C VAL A 65 -5.83 10.41 4.86
N ASN A 66 -5.80 10.73 6.15
CA ASN A 66 -6.73 10.15 7.12
C ASN A 66 -8.19 10.52 6.80
N ASN A 67 -8.43 11.74 6.33
CA ASN A 67 -9.77 12.19 5.93
C ASN A 67 -10.24 11.47 4.64
N GLN A 68 -9.33 11.21 3.68
CA GLN A 68 -9.66 10.41 2.50
C GLN A 68 -10.04 8.97 2.90
N LEU A 69 -9.30 8.36 3.83
CA LEU A 69 -9.62 7.03 4.36
C LEU A 69 -10.99 7.01 5.04
N LYS A 70 -11.32 8.07 5.81
CA LYS A 70 -12.62 8.19 6.49
C LYS A 70 -13.79 8.34 5.52
N ASN A 71 -13.61 9.06 4.41
CA ASN A 71 -14.70 9.47 3.53
C ASN A 71 -14.72 8.68 2.20
N LYS A 72 -13.76 8.96 1.30
CA LYS A 72 -13.80 8.39 -0.06
C LYS A 72 -13.45 6.90 -0.08
N TYR A 73 -12.34 6.53 0.57
CA TYR A 73 -11.92 5.13 0.57
C TYR A 73 -12.84 4.23 1.39
N SER A 74 -13.46 4.74 2.46
CA SER A 74 -14.44 3.94 3.21
C SER A 74 -15.62 3.50 2.33
N LYS A 75 -16.10 4.38 1.43
CA LYS A 75 -17.18 4.03 0.50
C LYS A 75 -16.78 2.88 -0.43
N LEU A 76 -15.53 2.88 -0.92
CA LEU A 76 -15.01 1.80 -1.74
C LEU A 76 -14.80 0.51 -0.92
N PHE A 77 -14.16 0.63 0.23
CA PHE A 77 -13.80 -0.54 1.04
C PHE A 77 -15.00 -1.20 1.71
N ASN A 78 -16.10 -0.47 1.92
CA ASN A 78 -17.35 -1.05 2.41
C ASN A 78 -18.06 -1.95 1.35
N GLN A 79 -17.62 -1.92 0.09
CA GLN A 79 -18.11 -2.82 -0.96
C GLN A 79 -17.34 -4.15 -1.00
N ILE A 80 -16.28 -4.30 -0.19
CA ILE A 80 -15.49 -5.52 -0.12
C ILE A 80 -16.22 -6.53 0.78
N HIS A 81 -16.70 -7.63 0.18
CA HIS A 81 -17.40 -8.68 0.92
C HIS A 81 -16.44 -9.52 1.77
N SER A 82 -15.24 -9.80 1.25
CA SER A 82 -14.24 -10.60 1.96
C SER A 82 -12.86 -9.95 1.80
N LEU A 83 -12.20 -9.68 2.92
CA LEU A 83 -10.86 -9.10 2.95
C LEU A 83 -9.84 -10.17 3.35
N LEU A 84 -8.88 -10.42 2.45
CA LEU A 84 -7.72 -11.24 2.73
C LEU A 84 -6.53 -10.33 3.07
N TYR A 85 -5.93 -10.50 4.24
CA TYR A 85 -4.79 -9.72 4.72
C TYR A 85 -3.51 -10.54 4.72
N LEU A 86 -2.57 -10.18 3.84
CA LEU A 86 -1.19 -10.70 3.87
C LEU A 86 -0.41 -9.95 4.94
N LYS A 87 -0.15 -10.60 6.06
CA LYS A 87 0.46 -9.98 7.24
C LYS A 87 1.94 -10.28 7.32
N ALA A 88 2.76 -9.27 7.08
CA ALA A 88 4.18 -9.32 7.37
C ALA A 88 4.42 -9.19 8.88
N LYS A 89 5.57 -9.69 9.37
CA LYS A 89 5.95 -9.64 10.79
C LYS A 89 5.97 -8.20 11.36
N ASN A 90 6.58 -7.27 10.62
CA ASN A 90 6.65 -5.86 11.00
C ASN A 90 7.10 -4.99 9.82
N PHE A 91 7.15 -3.66 10.04
CA PHE A 91 7.51 -2.70 9.01
C PHE A 91 8.96 -2.83 8.51
N ASN A 92 9.89 -3.29 9.35
CA ASN A 92 11.30 -3.48 8.92
C ASN A 92 11.43 -4.64 7.93
N VAL A 93 10.61 -5.68 8.06
CA VAL A 93 10.54 -6.76 7.08
C VAL A 93 10.08 -6.21 5.73
N LEU A 94 9.04 -5.38 5.70
CA LEU A 94 8.57 -4.75 4.47
C LEU A 94 9.65 -3.86 3.81
N LYS A 95 10.43 -3.11 4.60
CA LYS A 95 11.58 -2.33 4.09
C LYS A 95 12.59 -3.25 3.38
N ARG A 96 12.98 -4.35 4.02
CA ARG A 96 13.92 -5.31 3.41
C ARG A 96 13.38 -5.89 2.12
N TRP A 97 12.10 -6.26 2.10
CA TRP A 97 11.45 -6.78 0.91
C TRP A 97 11.43 -5.77 -0.23
N ARG A 98 11.11 -4.52 0.07
CA ARG A 98 11.09 -3.46 -0.93
C ARG A 98 12.48 -3.17 -1.50
N ILE A 99 13.52 -3.12 -0.66
CA ILE A 99 14.91 -2.99 -1.11
C ILE A 99 15.32 -4.18 -1.99
N LYS A 100 14.97 -5.41 -1.59
CA LYS A 100 15.24 -6.61 -2.42
C LYS A 100 14.56 -6.55 -3.78
N GLN A 101 13.32 -6.04 -3.83
CA GLN A 101 12.58 -5.86 -5.08
C GLN A 101 13.27 -4.85 -6.00
N GLU A 102 13.73 -3.70 -5.48
CA GLU A 102 14.46 -2.71 -6.28
C GLU A 102 15.80 -3.25 -6.79
N LYS A 103 16.52 -4.00 -5.95
CA LYS A 103 17.76 -4.66 -6.39
C LYS A 103 17.51 -5.63 -7.56
N LYS A 104 16.45 -6.45 -7.49
CA LYS A 104 16.05 -7.34 -8.58
C LYS A 104 15.66 -6.57 -9.85
N LEU A 105 14.92 -5.45 -9.69
CA LEU A 105 14.53 -4.59 -10.79
C LEU A 105 15.74 -3.95 -11.47
N LYS A 106 16.73 -3.50 -10.67
CA LYS A 106 17.99 -2.96 -11.17
C LYS A 106 18.76 -3.99 -12.02
N LEU A 107 18.81 -5.25 -11.57
CA LEU A 107 19.47 -6.33 -12.31
C LEU A 107 18.78 -6.63 -13.65
N LYS A 108 17.44 -6.65 -13.67
CA LYS A 108 16.65 -6.88 -14.89
C LYS A 108 16.76 -5.74 -15.91
N ASN A 109 17.02 -4.52 -15.46
CA ASN A 109 17.03 -3.33 -16.30
C ASN A 109 18.45 -2.80 -16.58
N LYS A 110 19.50 -3.60 -16.39
CA LYS A 110 20.91 -3.18 -16.60
C LYS A 110 21.19 -2.57 -17.98
N THR A 111 20.47 -3.00 -19.00
CA THR A 111 20.66 -2.57 -20.40
C THR A 111 19.79 -1.38 -20.82
N LYS A 112 18.86 -0.92 -19.96
CA LYS A 112 17.94 0.16 -20.32
C LYS A 112 18.54 1.53 -19.92
N LYS A 113 18.79 2.40 -20.90
CA LYS A 113 19.32 3.78 -20.71
C LYS A 113 18.53 4.66 -19.73
N ASN A 114 17.24 4.45 -19.52
CA ASN A 114 16.36 5.21 -18.61
C ASN A 114 15.88 4.36 -17.45
N ASN A 115 16.79 3.95 -16.59
CA ASN A 115 16.47 3.10 -15.46
C ASN A 115 16.08 3.94 -14.22
N LYS A 116 14.77 4.12 -13.98
CA LYS A 116 14.23 4.84 -12.80
C LYS A 116 14.14 3.94 -11.56
N VAL A 117 15.17 3.14 -11.30
CA VAL A 117 15.24 2.28 -10.12
C VAL A 117 15.74 3.09 -8.93
N MET A 118 15.00 3.04 -7.83
CA MET A 118 15.35 3.75 -6.61
C MET A 118 16.60 3.15 -5.94
N ASN A 119 17.47 4.01 -5.42
CA ASN A 119 18.52 3.58 -4.50
C ASN A 119 17.94 3.29 -3.09
N ASN A 120 18.76 2.74 -2.19
CA ASN A 120 18.29 2.35 -0.86
C ASN A 120 17.72 3.53 -0.05
N SER A 121 18.31 4.72 -0.13
CA SER A 121 17.82 5.92 0.56
C SER A 121 16.49 6.37 0.01
N GLU A 122 16.33 6.38 -1.31
CA GLU A 122 15.08 6.71 -1.98
C GLU A 122 13.97 5.72 -1.63
N VAL A 123 14.29 4.42 -1.57
CA VAL A 123 13.34 3.39 -1.11
C VAL A 123 12.89 3.67 0.31
N LEU A 124 13.81 3.98 1.23
CA LEU A 124 13.46 4.28 2.62
C LEU A 124 12.60 5.54 2.74
N ASN A 125 12.91 6.58 1.98
CA ASN A 125 12.10 7.80 1.93
C ASN A 125 10.69 7.52 1.36
N PHE A 126 10.61 6.76 0.28
CA PHE A 126 9.34 6.31 -0.28
C PHE A 126 8.52 5.50 0.74
N MET A 127 9.14 4.57 1.45
CA MET A 127 8.47 3.76 2.46
C MET A 127 7.91 4.58 3.62
N MET A 128 8.55 5.70 3.98
CA MET A 128 8.04 6.59 5.03
C MET A 128 6.68 7.19 4.70
N THR A 129 6.33 7.38 3.41
CA THR A 129 5.02 7.91 2.99
C THR A 129 3.87 6.96 3.33
N TYR A 130 4.11 5.65 3.33
CA TYR A 130 3.14 4.61 3.64
C TYR A 130 3.22 4.09 5.08
N GLN A 131 4.26 4.49 5.83
CA GLN A 131 4.56 3.90 7.12
C GLN A 131 3.40 4.00 8.11
N ARG A 132 2.77 5.16 8.21
CA ARG A 132 1.65 5.40 9.14
C ARG A 132 0.48 4.47 8.85
N ILE A 133 0.00 4.43 7.62
CA ILE A 133 -1.11 3.56 7.21
C ILE A 133 -0.76 2.11 7.48
N THR A 134 0.44 1.68 7.08
CA THR A 134 0.89 0.29 7.26
C THR A 134 0.97 -0.09 8.74
N GLN A 135 1.51 0.79 9.60
CA GLN A 135 1.57 0.53 11.04
C GLN A 135 0.17 0.47 11.67
N ASN A 136 -0.76 1.30 11.21
CA ASN A 136 -2.14 1.19 11.64
C ASN A 136 -2.76 -0.14 11.19
N MET A 137 -2.52 -0.57 9.94
CA MET A 137 -2.98 -1.87 9.44
C MET A 137 -2.44 -3.04 10.27
N PHE A 138 -1.18 -3.04 10.70
CA PHE A 138 -0.65 -4.06 11.60
C PHE A 138 -1.47 -4.20 12.89
N LYS A 139 -2.01 -3.09 13.39
CA LYS A 139 -2.81 -3.09 14.63
C LYS A 139 -4.24 -3.58 14.43
N ILE A 140 -4.84 -3.23 13.29
CA ILE A 140 -6.30 -3.38 13.14
C ILE A 140 -6.74 -4.29 11.98
N ALA A 141 -5.94 -4.43 10.90
CA ALA A 141 -6.40 -5.13 9.69
C ALA A 141 -6.79 -6.57 9.98
N ALA A 142 -6.01 -7.28 10.79
CA ALA A 142 -6.34 -8.65 11.19
C ALA A 142 -7.70 -8.79 11.89
N LYS A 143 -8.20 -7.73 12.55
CA LYS A 143 -9.51 -7.74 13.23
C LYS A 143 -10.68 -7.63 12.23
N HIS A 144 -10.44 -7.02 11.08
CA HIS A 144 -11.45 -6.73 10.06
C HIS A 144 -11.32 -7.59 8.80
N SER A 145 -10.37 -8.53 8.79
CA SER A 145 -10.15 -9.42 7.66
C SER A 145 -10.85 -10.75 7.87
N SER A 146 -11.45 -11.29 6.81
CA SER A 146 -12.03 -12.64 6.80
C SER A 146 -10.93 -13.70 6.84
N ILE A 147 -9.81 -13.43 6.17
CA ILE A 147 -8.66 -14.33 6.11
C ILE A 147 -7.40 -13.54 6.43
N VAL A 148 -6.56 -14.09 7.32
CA VAL A 148 -5.25 -13.54 7.64
C VAL A 148 -4.18 -14.58 7.31
N ILE A 149 -3.26 -14.24 6.43
CA ILE A 149 -2.11 -15.06 6.06
C ILE A 149 -0.87 -14.44 6.67
N ASP A 150 -0.32 -15.08 7.69
CA ASP A 150 0.93 -14.69 8.32
C ASP A 150 2.10 -15.10 7.42
N LEU A 151 2.97 -14.14 7.05
CA LEU A 151 4.15 -14.37 6.22
C LEU A 151 5.42 -14.30 7.08
N ASP A 152 6.38 -15.18 6.77
CA ASP A 152 7.72 -15.11 7.32
C ASP A 152 8.60 -14.06 6.62
N ASP A 153 9.85 -13.92 7.07
CA ASP A 153 10.82 -12.98 6.51
C ASP A 153 11.24 -13.31 5.05
N ARG A 154 10.94 -14.52 4.56
CA ARG A 154 11.24 -15.03 3.22
C ARG A 154 10.03 -15.02 2.28
N HIS A 155 8.92 -14.41 2.68
CA HIS A 155 7.60 -14.40 1.99
C HIS A 155 6.90 -15.77 1.96
N GLN A 156 7.30 -16.73 2.81
CA GLN A 156 6.62 -18.01 2.88
C GLN A 156 5.42 -17.90 3.82
N ILE A 157 4.37 -18.65 3.54
CA ILE A 157 3.20 -18.74 4.41
C ILE A 157 3.60 -19.48 5.67
N LYS A 158 3.47 -18.80 6.82
CA LYS A 158 3.71 -19.36 8.15
C LYS A 158 2.42 -19.88 8.78
N GLY A 159 1.30 -19.32 8.44
CA GLY A 159 0.00 -19.72 8.96
C GLY A 159 -1.13 -19.00 8.27
N VAL A 160 -2.31 -19.63 8.26
CA VAL A 160 -3.54 -19.07 7.72
C VAL A 160 -4.60 -19.14 8.81
N LYS A 161 -5.32 -18.04 9.01
CA LYS A 161 -6.42 -17.95 9.98
C LYS A 161 -7.67 -17.50 9.24
N PHE A 162 -8.69 -18.31 9.33
CA PHE A 162 -10.04 -17.97 8.88
C PHE A 162 -10.82 -17.40 10.05
N LYS A 163 -11.59 -16.35 9.78
CA LYS A 163 -12.60 -15.88 10.72
C LYS A 163 -13.94 -16.25 10.15
N ASN A 164 -14.74 -16.87 10.99
CA ASN A 164 -16.15 -17.09 10.66
C ASN A 164 -16.78 -15.72 10.42
N VAL A 165 -17.30 -15.52 9.24
CA VAL A 165 -18.12 -14.37 8.85
C VAL A 165 -19.53 -14.63 9.34
#